data_cb190501bd3bff9a4b1445728b4719ea
#
_entry.id   cb190501bd3bff9a4b1445728b4719ea
#
_cell.length_a   1.000
_cell.length_b   1.000
_cell.length_c   1.000
_cell.angle_alpha   90.00
_cell.angle_beta   90.00
_cell.angle_gamma   90.00
#
_symmetry.space_group_name_H-M   'P 1'
#
loop_
_entity.id
_entity.type
_entity.pdbx_description
1 polymer ?
#
loop_
_entity_poly.entity_id
_entity_poly.type
_entity_poly.pdbx_seq_one_letter_code
_entity_poly.pdbx_strand_id
1 'polypeptide(L)'
;ETIYLYIPLLTMNLMSREYSSGSIKLLYSSPINSIQIITGKFVSMVVFALIFVIILALPTIVMFISVPHVDITLILAGLLSMFLLILTYCSIGLFMTTLTSYQVVAAVATLSALAFLNYVGGIGQESIFFREITYWLSIKGRASEMVGGLICSDDVIYFLAVILLFLWLSVIKLNNEKTHRSLLSKTMRYALAVCTIIVIGFVSSRPAMMGFYDATRSKQRTLSEESQKVMKQLSGPMTITTYVNIFDKEFDVASPKEQKEDMARFKMYTRFKPEIKMEYVYYYSTPKDSALYRQYPNKNIREIAYEVAKKKNFNPQKLKSAEELKEKIDLAKENYRFVRVVERGSGEQARLRLFDDMEYHPSETEISAALKKMLVTPVKVGAITGHQERSTTKKGDQDYSLFATHGRFRYSMINQGFDLVELNLKDMNDIPSNINILLIAEMRSSMSSKEQEIIDRFLERGGNMMIMGDVGRQEVMNPLLRKVGLKLLPGIIAQPSDVNPGDLVLAKATQIAADSIGGFYKRMVDRQTHSAVTMPSAVALEVVDTTKFHPI
;
A
#
# COMPACT_ATOMS: atom_id res chain seq x y z
N GLU A 1 20.61 5.69 -9.22
CA GLU A 1 21.07 6.40 -8.01
C GLU A 1 22.42 7.11 -8.18
N THR A 2 23.31 6.68 -9.08
CA THR A 2 24.67 7.23 -9.24
C THR A 2 24.78 8.44 -10.17
N ILE A 3 23.76 8.80 -10.91
CA ILE A 3 23.78 9.91 -11.90
C ILE A 3 24.18 11.24 -11.29
N TYR A 4 23.78 11.53 -10.05
CA TYR A 4 24.14 12.79 -9.38
C TYR A 4 25.65 12.96 -9.17
N LEU A 5 26.45 11.89 -9.26
CA LEU A 5 27.91 11.94 -9.18
C LEU A 5 28.56 12.41 -10.50
N TYR A 6 27.93 12.09 -11.63
CA TYR A 6 28.48 12.41 -12.97
C TYR A 6 28.08 13.79 -13.47
N ILE A 7 26.88 14.27 -13.15
CA ILE A 7 26.37 15.55 -13.61
C ILE A 7 27.27 16.75 -13.21
N PRO A 8 27.83 16.82 -12.00
CA PRO A 8 28.77 17.91 -11.66
C PRO A 8 29.96 18.04 -12.61
N LEU A 9 30.51 16.89 -13.05
CA LEU A 9 31.64 16.87 -14.01
C LEU A 9 31.23 17.37 -15.40
N LEU A 10 30.01 17.07 -15.83
CA LEU A 10 29.47 17.52 -17.12
C LEU A 10 29.13 19.02 -17.12
N THR A 11 28.61 19.52 -16.00
CA THR A 11 28.13 20.90 -15.91
C THR A 11 29.20 21.89 -15.51
N MET A 12 30.30 21.49 -14.85
CA MET A 12 31.29 22.36 -14.25
C MET A 12 31.89 23.42 -15.20
N ASN A 13 31.92 23.15 -16.51
CA ASN A 13 32.51 24.04 -17.52
C ASN A 13 31.49 24.98 -18.17
N LEU A 14 30.18 24.87 -17.91
CA LEU A 14 29.14 25.57 -18.68
C LEU A 14 29.28 27.12 -18.61
N MET A 15 29.50 27.66 -17.45
CA MET A 15 29.70 29.10 -17.25
C MET A 15 31.05 29.44 -16.61
N SER A 16 31.57 28.58 -15.72
CA SER A 16 32.85 28.85 -15.03
C SER A 16 34.03 28.99 -16.00
N ARG A 17 34.01 28.28 -17.12
CA ARG A 17 35.01 28.45 -18.19
C ARG A 17 34.92 29.83 -18.84
N GLU A 18 33.71 30.36 -19.08
CA GLU A 18 33.54 31.73 -19.63
C GLU A 18 34.01 32.78 -18.66
N TYR A 19 33.84 32.58 -17.36
CA TYR A 19 34.39 33.47 -16.32
C TYR A 19 35.91 33.39 -16.23
N SER A 20 36.48 32.18 -16.22
CA SER A 20 37.94 31.99 -16.07
C SER A 20 38.72 32.47 -17.28
N SER A 21 38.19 32.32 -18.50
CA SER A 21 38.81 32.80 -19.75
C SER A 21 38.56 34.31 -20.00
N GLY A 22 37.66 34.93 -19.26
CA GLY A 22 37.22 36.31 -19.50
C GLY A 22 36.29 36.49 -20.70
N SER A 23 35.91 35.40 -21.43
CA SER A 23 35.00 35.45 -22.58
C SER A 23 33.58 35.89 -22.20
N ILE A 24 33.23 35.86 -20.92
CA ILE A 24 31.96 36.40 -20.41
C ILE A 24 31.79 37.89 -20.78
N LYS A 25 32.90 38.68 -20.86
CA LYS A 25 32.85 40.10 -21.26
C LYS A 25 32.39 40.25 -22.72
N LEU A 26 32.81 39.34 -23.61
CA LEU A 26 32.36 39.31 -25.00
C LEU A 26 30.87 38.95 -25.11
N LEU A 27 30.42 38.03 -24.29
CA LEU A 27 28.98 37.70 -24.20
C LEU A 27 28.14 38.88 -23.69
N TYR A 28 28.69 39.69 -22.78
CA TYR A 28 27.98 40.87 -22.26
C TYR A 28 27.99 42.06 -23.23
N SER A 29 28.96 42.16 -24.12
CA SER A 29 29.04 43.21 -25.16
C SER A 29 28.27 42.88 -26.44
N SER A 30 27.88 41.59 -26.62
CA SER A 30 27.09 41.17 -27.75
C SER A 30 25.59 41.51 -27.56
N PRO A 31 24.78 41.60 -28.64
CA PRO A 31 23.38 41.95 -28.56
C PRO A 31 22.51 40.79 -28.04
N ILE A 32 23.03 40.00 -27.10
CA ILE A 32 22.38 38.83 -26.53
C ILE A 32 21.97 39.16 -25.08
N ASN A 33 20.75 38.82 -24.71
CA ASN A 33 20.29 38.98 -23.33
C ASN A 33 20.67 37.78 -22.43
N SER A 34 20.65 37.99 -21.11
CA SER A 34 21.04 36.95 -20.15
C SER A 34 20.16 35.71 -20.22
N ILE A 35 18.92 35.85 -20.64
CA ILE A 35 17.97 34.72 -20.84
C ILE A 35 18.50 33.86 -22.00
N GLN A 36 18.86 34.44 -23.12
CA GLN A 36 19.35 33.70 -24.29
C GLN A 36 20.67 32.98 -23.99
N ILE A 37 21.56 33.57 -23.16
CA ILE A 37 22.81 32.91 -22.74
C ILE A 37 22.50 31.66 -21.92
N ILE A 38 21.66 31.78 -20.88
CA ILE A 38 21.34 30.67 -19.98
C ILE A 38 20.52 29.59 -20.69
N THR A 39 19.52 29.98 -21.48
CA THR A 39 18.69 28.99 -22.20
C THR A 39 19.51 28.27 -23.27
N GLY A 40 20.42 28.95 -23.99
CA GLY A 40 21.33 28.31 -24.95
C GLY A 40 22.23 27.26 -24.31
N LYS A 41 22.84 27.60 -23.16
CA LYS A 41 23.63 26.62 -22.38
C LYS A 41 22.76 25.45 -21.86
N PHE A 42 21.55 25.73 -21.39
CA PHE A 42 20.65 24.70 -20.93
C PHE A 42 20.17 23.77 -22.06
N VAL A 43 19.85 24.31 -23.25
CA VAL A 43 19.46 23.50 -24.42
C VAL A 43 20.58 22.53 -24.81
N SER A 44 21.85 22.90 -24.69
CA SER A 44 22.94 21.93 -24.90
C SER A 44 22.90 20.76 -23.91
N MET A 45 22.45 20.99 -22.66
CA MET A 45 22.26 19.92 -21.68
C MET A 45 21.00 19.09 -21.96
N VAL A 46 19.94 19.69 -22.53
CA VAL A 46 18.77 18.95 -22.99
C VAL A 46 19.15 17.95 -24.09
N VAL A 47 19.97 18.37 -25.07
CA VAL A 47 20.46 17.46 -26.12
C VAL A 47 21.30 16.33 -25.52
N PHE A 48 22.18 16.65 -24.57
CA PHE A 48 22.95 15.63 -23.84
C PHE A 48 22.03 14.64 -23.09
N ALA A 49 21.03 15.15 -22.37
CA ALA A 49 20.07 14.32 -21.64
C ALA A 49 19.27 13.40 -22.60
N LEU A 50 18.88 13.90 -23.78
CA LEU A 50 18.21 13.10 -24.80
C LEU A 50 19.10 11.98 -25.31
N ILE A 51 20.37 12.26 -25.64
CA ILE A 51 21.33 11.23 -26.07
C ILE A 51 21.48 10.17 -24.98
N PHE A 52 21.60 10.57 -23.72
CA PHE A 52 21.71 9.64 -22.59
C PHE A 52 20.47 8.75 -22.45
N VAL A 53 19.27 9.32 -22.55
CA VAL A 53 18.01 8.57 -22.50
C VAL A 53 17.87 7.62 -23.70
N ILE A 54 18.31 8.01 -24.89
CA ILE A 54 18.33 7.12 -26.06
C ILE A 54 19.27 5.93 -25.79
N ILE A 55 20.44 6.15 -25.23
CA ILE A 55 21.37 5.06 -24.86
C ILE A 55 20.71 4.12 -23.84
N LEU A 56 20.03 4.67 -22.83
CA LEU A 56 19.27 3.87 -21.85
C LEU A 56 18.10 3.10 -22.48
N ALA A 57 17.55 3.60 -23.58
CA ALA A 57 16.47 2.92 -24.29
C ALA A 57 16.96 1.73 -25.16
N LEU A 58 18.25 1.64 -25.52
CA LEU A 58 18.78 0.56 -26.35
C LEU A 58 18.54 -0.84 -25.77
N PRO A 59 18.79 -1.12 -24.46
CA PRO A 59 18.48 -2.42 -23.88
C PRO A 59 16.99 -2.79 -23.97
N THR A 60 16.09 -1.81 -24.01
CA THR A 60 14.64 -2.08 -24.10
C THR A 60 14.25 -2.67 -25.46
N ILE A 61 15.01 -2.36 -26.51
CA ILE A 61 14.81 -2.95 -27.85
C ILE A 61 15.09 -4.45 -27.80
N VAL A 62 16.17 -4.85 -27.10
CA VAL A 62 16.51 -6.26 -26.90
C VAL A 62 15.43 -6.96 -26.07
N MET A 63 14.95 -6.32 -25.00
CA MET A 63 13.84 -6.85 -24.19
C MET A 63 12.57 -7.05 -25.03
N PHE A 64 12.28 -6.12 -25.94
CA PHE A 64 11.09 -6.19 -26.79
C PHE A 64 11.13 -7.40 -27.75
N ILE A 65 12.32 -7.78 -28.22
CA ILE A 65 12.53 -8.93 -29.10
C ILE A 65 12.51 -10.25 -28.31
N SER A 66 13.06 -10.25 -27.09
CA SER A 66 13.35 -11.47 -26.33
C SER A 66 12.24 -11.86 -25.33
N VAL A 67 11.40 -10.92 -24.90
CA VAL A 67 10.39 -11.14 -23.87
C VAL A 67 8.98 -10.93 -24.43
N PRO A 68 8.12 -11.96 -24.40
CA PRO A 68 6.72 -11.76 -24.77
C PRO A 68 6.02 -10.82 -23.76
N HIS A 69 5.27 -9.86 -24.28
CA HIS A 69 4.45 -8.94 -23.51
C HIS A 69 5.21 -7.96 -22.58
N VAL A 70 6.24 -7.31 -23.10
CA VAL A 70 6.96 -6.23 -22.39
C VAL A 70 6.02 -5.07 -22.04
N ASP A 71 6.16 -4.52 -20.83
CA ASP A 71 5.41 -3.35 -20.38
C ASP A 71 6.05 -2.05 -20.88
N ILE A 72 5.69 -1.65 -22.10
CA ILE A 72 6.26 -0.48 -22.79
C ILE A 72 5.91 0.81 -22.03
N THR A 73 4.69 0.93 -21.48
CA THR A 73 4.24 2.13 -20.79
C THR A 73 5.04 2.36 -19.51
N LEU A 74 5.37 1.31 -18.77
CA LEU A 74 6.25 1.36 -17.61
C LEU A 74 7.67 1.84 -17.98
N ILE A 75 8.23 1.29 -19.06
CA ILE A 75 9.56 1.68 -19.53
C ILE A 75 9.59 3.16 -19.94
N LEU A 76 8.58 3.61 -20.69
CA LEU A 76 8.48 5.02 -21.10
C LEU A 76 8.33 5.96 -19.88
N ALA A 77 7.58 5.57 -18.87
CA ALA A 77 7.48 6.32 -17.61
C ALA A 77 8.84 6.43 -16.91
N GLY A 78 9.60 5.34 -16.88
CA GLY A 78 10.97 5.32 -16.34
C GLY A 78 11.93 6.23 -17.10
N LEU A 79 11.90 6.17 -18.45
CA LEU A 79 12.74 7.02 -19.31
C LEU A 79 12.38 8.50 -19.16
N LEU A 80 11.09 8.84 -19.07
CA LEU A 80 10.61 10.21 -18.80
C LEU A 80 11.11 10.70 -17.43
N SER A 81 11.02 9.85 -16.40
CA SER A 81 11.53 10.18 -15.06
C SER A 81 13.03 10.48 -15.09
N MET A 82 13.82 9.63 -15.76
CA MET A 82 15.27 9.83 -15.89
C MET A 82 15.60 11.09 -16.66
N PHE A 83 14.86 11.39 -17.72
CA PHE A 83 15.02 12.63 -18.48
C PHE A 83 14.80 13.87 -17.62
N LEU A 84 13.67 13.95 -16.90
CA LEU A 84 13.36 15.07 -16.02
C LEU A 84 14.38 15.20 -14.87
N LEU A 85 14.82 14.08 -14.30
CA LEU A 85 15.82 14.04 -13.25
C LEU A 85 17.17 14.62 -13.73
N ILE A 86 17.65 14.18 -14.91
CA ILE A 86 18.90 14.69 -15.50
C ILE A 86 18.81 16.18 -15.76
N LEU A 87 17.69 16.66 -16.36
CA LEU A 87 17.49 18.08 -16.62
C LEU A 87 17.49 18.92 -15.33
N THR A 88 16.87 18.39 -14.27
CA THR A 88 16.86 19.03 -12.96
C THR A 88 18.28 19.17 -12.40
N TYR A 89 19.04 18.08 -12.43
CA TYR A 89 20.44 18.11 -11.98
C TYR A 89 21.31 19.05 -12.83
N CYS A 90 21.11 19.06 -14.16
CA CYS A 90 21.79 19.97 -15.05
C CYS A 90 21.48 21.45 -14.79
N SER A 91 20.21 21.77 -14.47
CA SER A 91 19.82 23.15 -14.13
C SER A 91 20.46 23.64 -12.84
N ILE A 92 20.56 22.77 -11.82
CA ILE A 92 21.26 23.05 -10.55
C ILE A 92 22.76 23.25 -10.83
N GLY A 93 23.38 22.34 -11.60
CA GLY A 93 24.78 22.46 -11.99
C GLY A 93 25.06 23.73 -12.77
N LEU A 94 24.23 24.11 -13.74
CA LEU A 94 24.36 25.36 -14.47
C LEU A 94 24.33 26.57 -13.54
N PHE A 95 23.42 26.60 -12.58
CA PHE A 95 23.38 27.69 -11.58
C PHE A 95 24.65 27.73 -10.74
N MET A 96 25.15 26.61 -10.23
CA MET A 96 26.38 26.57 -9.45
C MET A 96 27.59 27.09 -10.23
N THR A 97 27.65 26.84 -11.55
CA THR A 97 28.71 27.37 -12.43
C THR A 97 28.61 28.87 -12.67
N THR A 98 27.45 29.50 -12.45
CA THR A 98 27.32 30.96 -12.50
C THR A 98 27.83 31.67 -11.24
N LEU A 99 28.06 30.92 -10.15
CA LEU A 99 28.48 31.49 -8.87
C LEU A 99 30.00 31.63 -8.73
N THR A 100 30.78 30.88 -9.50
CA THR A 100 32.23 30.82 -9.38
C THR A 100 32.94 30.69 -10.73
N SER A 101 34.15 31.29 -10.83
CA SER A 101 35.05 31.12 -11.99
C SER A 101 35.90 29.85 -11.92
N TYR A 102 35.93 29.16 -10.77
CA TYR A 102 36.72 27.95 -10.56
C TYR A 102 35.91 26.70 -10.86
N GLN A 103 36.31 25.95 -11.88
CA GLN A 103 35.59 24.74 -12.38
C GLN A 103 35.44 23.68 -11.28
N VAL A 104 36.50 23.39 -10.53
CA VAL A 104 36.51 22.40 -9.46
C VAL A 104 35.54 22.81 -8.32
N VAL A 105 35.54 24.08 -7.96
CA VAL A 105 34.64 24.63 -6.94
C VAL A 105 33.20 24.52 -7.40
N ALA A 106 32.91 24.79 -8.66
CA ALA A 106 31.56 24.59 -9.25
C ALA A 106 31.12 23.13 -9.19
N ALA A 107 32.02 22.18 -9.52
CA ALA A 107 31.72 20.75 -9.44
C ALA A 107 31.42 20.30 -8.01
N VAL A 108 32.24 20.69 -7.03
CA VAL A 108 32.04 20.33 -5.62
C VAL A 108 30.76 20.97 -5.08
N ALA A 109 30.49 22.24 -5.39
CA ALA A 109 29.24 22.90 -4.98
C ALA A 109 27.99 22.20 -5.57
N THR A 110 28.06 21.82 -6.85
CA THR A 110 26.99 21.06 -7.52
C THR A 110 26.78 19.72 -6.83
N LEU A 111 27.87 18.96 -6.60
CA LEU A 111 27.79 17.66 -5.92
C LEU A 111 27.17 17.76 -4.54
N SER A 112 27.61 18.77 -3.75
CA SER A 112 27.09 19.01 -2.40
C SER A 112 25.61 19.36 -2.41
N ALA A 113 25.16 20.21 -3.35
CA ALA A 113 23.76 20.58 -3.49
C ALA A 113 22.90 19.36 -3.91
N LEU A 114 23.36 18.56 -4.88
CA LEU A 114 22.66 17.38 -5.32
C LEU A 114 22.61 16.30 -4.23
N ALA A 115 23.71 16.07 -3.52
CA ALA A 115 23.73 15.14 -2.38
C ALA A 115 22.75 15.59 -1.30
N PHE A 116 22.76 16.87 -0.92
CA PHE A 116 21.80 17.42 0.04
C PHE A 116 20.35 17.15 -0.39
N LEU A 117 19.96 17.48 -1.62
CA LEU A 117 18.60 17.31 -2.13
C LEU A 117 18.17 15.83 -2.28
N ASN A 118 19.14 14.92 -2.48
CA ASN A 118 18.84 13.49 -2.52
C ASN A 118 18.63 12.87 -1.12
N TYR A 119 19.36 13.37 -0.10
CA TYR A 119 19.35 12.78 1.24
C TYR A 119 18.54 13.56 2.27
N VAL A 120 18.14 14.81 1.97
CA VAL A 120 17.37 15.68 2.88
C VAL A 120 16.06 15.04 3.33
N GLY A 121 15.45 14.22 2.50
CA GLY A 121 14.21 13.50 2.83
C GLY A 121 14.29 12.57 4.05
N GLY A 122 15.50 12.23 4.53
CA GLY A 122 15.72 11.45 5.75
C GLY A 122 15.92 12.31 7.02
N ILE A 123 16.05 13.63 6.89
CA ILE A 123 16.38 14.52 8.00
C ILE A 123 15.11 15.02 8.69
N GLY A 124 15.11 15.10 10.03
CA GLY A 124 14.04 15.73 10.81
C GLY A 124 12.72 14.97 10.85
N GLN A 125 12.74 13.65 10.67
CA GLN A 125 11.53 12.80 10.61
C GLN A 125 10.72 12.78 11.91
N GLU A 126 11.28 13.21 13.03
CA GLU A 126 10.61 13.24 14.34
C GLU A 126 9.58 14.37 14.47
N SER A 127 9.72 15.44 13.68
CA SER A 127 8.82 16.60 13.68
C SER A 127 7.98 16.61 12.40
N ILE A 128 6.67 16.74 12.54
CA ILE A 128 5.70 16.80 11.42
C ILE A 128 6.09 17.92 10.45
N PHE A 129 6.40 19.10 10.98
CA PHE A 129 6.75 20.29 10.18
C PHE A 129 8.04 20.08 9.35
N PHE A 130 9.12 19.59 9.98
CA PHE A 130 10.37 19.33 9.26
C PHE A 130 10.22 18.18 8.26
N ARG A 131 9.45 17.15 8.61
CA ARG A 131 9.15 16.01 7.74
C ARG A 131 8.46 16.44 6.44
N GLU A 132 7.49 17.34 6.51
CA GLU A 132 6.79 17.84 5.31
C GLU A 132 7.73 18.66 4.41
N ILE A 133 8.53 19.55 4.99
CA ILE A 133 9.49 20.39 4.24
C ILE A 133 10.55 19.51 3.57
N THR A 134 11.16 18.59 4.32
CA THR A 134 12.23 17.73 3.79
C THR A 134 11.72 16.76 2.73
N TYR A 135 10.48 16.27 2.86
CA TYR A 135 9.84 15.49 1.82
C TYR A 135 9.62 16.30 0.53
N TRP A 136 9.17 17.54 0.67
CA TRP A 136 8.92 18.41 -0.48
C TRP A 136 10.22 18.76 -1.21
N LEU A 137 11.33 18.91 -0.50
CA LEU A 137 12.67 19.16 -1.07
C LEU A 137 13.32 17.93 -1.69
N SER A 138 12.91 16.71 -1.32
CA SER A 138 13.55 15.46 -1.75
C SER A 138 13.24 15.13 -3.21
N ILE A 139 14.27 15.12 -4.05
CA ILE A 139 14.16 14.73 -5.47
C ILE A 139 14.03 13.22 -5.64
N LYS A 140 14.76 12.43 -4.82
CA LYS A 140 14.85 10.97 -4.93
C LYS A 140 13.48 10.28 -4.83
N GLY A 141 12.64 10.67 -3.88
CA GLY A 141 11.36 10.05 -3.64
C GLY A 141 10.41 10.17 -4.84
N ARG A 142 10.35 11.35 -5.45
CA ARG A 142 9.50 11.65 -6.62
C ARG A 142 9.96 10.92 -7.87
N ALA A 143 11.27 10.93 -8.14
CA ALA A 143 11.83 10.17 -9.27
C ALA A 143 11.55 8.66 -9.15
N SER A 144 11.68 8.10 -7.94
CA SER A 144 11.44 6.68 -7.69
C SER A 144 9.99 6.25 -7.97
N GLU A 145 8.99 7.09 -7.65
CA GLU A 145 7.58 6.80 -7.96
C GLU A 145 7.32 6.75 -9.46
N MET A 146 7.87 7.72 -10.22
CA MET A 146 7.73 7.74 -11.67
C MET A 146 8.45 6.55 -12.34
N VAL A 147 9.66 6.20 -11.89
CA VAL A 147 10.38 4.99 -12.35
C VAL A 147 9.57 3.73 -12.04
N GLY A 148 8.87 3.69 -10.91
CA GLY A 148 7.96 2.61 -10.54
C GLY A 148 6.67 2.57 -11.35
N GLY A 149 6.49 3.45 -12.34
CA GLY A 149 5.36 3.47 -13.28
C GLY A 149 4.19 4.36 -12.85
N LEU A 150 4.31 5.13 -11.78
CA LEU A 150 3.26 6.07 -11.38
C LEU A 150 3.68 7.50 -11.74
N ILE A 151 3.01 8.09 -12.72
CA ILE A 151 3.22 9.47 -13.14
C ILE A 151 2.16 10.33 -12.45
N CYS A 152 2.60 11.18 -11.51
CA CYS A 152 1.72 12.15 -10.86
C CYS A 152 1.98 13.55 -11.44
N SER A 153 0.93 14.34 -11.63
CA SER A 153 1.07 15.70 -12.17
C SER A 153 1.89 16.62 -11.26
N ASP A 154 1.77 16.45 -9.94
CA ASP A 154 2.55 17.21 -8.96
C ASP A 154 4.05 16.89 -9.02
N ASP A 155 4.44 15.65 -9.34
CA ASP A 155 5.86 15.28 -9.50
C ASP A 155 6.44 15.87 -10.79
N VAL A 156 5.71 15.83 -11.90
CA VAL A 156 6.14 16.45 -13.17
C VAL A 156 6.28 17.96 -13.01
N ILE A 157 5.26 18.62 -12.40
CA ILE A 157 5.29 20.06 -12.13
C ILE A 157 6.45 20.41 -11.19
N TYR A 158 6.72 19.60 -10.19
CA TYR A 158 7.87 19.80 -9.30
C TYR A 158 9.20 19.82 -10.07
N PHE A 159 9.47 18.83 -10.93
CA PHE A 159 10.69 18.80 -11.74
C PHE A 159 10.80 20.05 -12.62
N LEU A 160 9.71 20.41 -13.32
CA LEU A 160 9.70 21.61 -14.15
C LEU A 160 9.88 22.89 -13.33
N ALA A 161 9.27 22.99 -12.17
CA ALA A 161 9.39 24.12 -11.26
C ALA A 161 10.82 24.30 -10.74
N VAL A 162 11.49 23.20 -10.37
CA VAL A 162 12.90 23.23 -9.93
C VAL A 162 13.81 23.63 -11.10
N ILE A 163 13.62 23.09 -12.30
CA ILE A 163 14.36 23.50 -13.49
C ILE A 163 14.20 25.02 -13.72
N LEU A 164 12.96 25.49 -13.76
CA LEU A 164 12.67 26.92 -13.96
C LEU A 164 13.28 27.80 -12.86
N LEU A 165 13.22 27.36 -11.60
CA LEU A 165 13.84 28.07 -10.48
C LEU A 165 15.33 28.30 -10.72
N PHE A 166 16.09 27.24 -10.97
CA PHE A 166 17.55 27.35 -11.10
C PHE A 166 17.97 28.11 -12.37
N LEU A 167 17.21 27.97 -13.46
CA LEU A 167 17.42 28.81 -14.65
C LEU A 167 17.13 30.28 -14.34
N TRP A 168 16.04 30.59 -13.64
CA TRP A 168 15.71 31.97 -13.25
C TRP A 168 16.74 32.56 -12.31
N LEU A 169 17.21 31.80 -11.30
CA LEU A 169 18.31 32.24 -10.40
C LEU A 169 19.60 32.53 -11.19
N SER A 170 19.90 31.70 -12.20
CA SER A 170 21.07 31.92 -13.09
C SER A 170 20.93 33.21 -13.88
N VAL A 171 19.76 33.50 -14.42
CA VAL A 171 19.48 34.77 -15.14
C VAL A 171 19.58 35.98 -14.20
N ILE A 172 19.01 35.86 -12.98
CA ILE A 172 19.13 36.94 -11.97
C ILE A 172 20.60 37.21 -11.64
N LYS A 173 21.41 36.15 -11.49
CA LYS A 173 22.86 36.27 -11.21
C LYS A 173 23.57 37.08 -12.31
N LEU A 174 23.39 36.68 -13.59
CA LEU A 174 23.99 37.37 -14.72
C LEU A 174 23.52 38.84 -14.83
N ASN A 175 22.22 39.08 -14.61
CA ASN A 175 21.67 40.44 -14.66
C ASN A 175 22.18 41.33 -13.52
N ASN A 176 22.41 40.76 -12.33
CA ASN A 176 22.95 41.47 -11.19
C ASN A 176 24.46 41.83 -11.35
N GLU A 177 25.18 41.11 -12.20
CA GLU A 177 26.57 41.45 -12.58
C GLU A 177 26.64 42.57 -13.60
N LYS A 178 25.67 42.62 -14.54
CA LYS A 178 25.59 43.70 -15.55
C LYS A 178 25.15 45.04 -14.97
N THR A 179 24.49 45.05 -13.81
CA THR A 179 23.91 46.28 -13.24
C THR A 179 24.32 46.49 -11.79
N HIS A 180 24.79 47.69 -11.46
CA HIS A 180 25.06 48.09 -10.07
C HIS A 180 23.72 48.30 -9.33
N ARG A 181 23.35 47.37 -8.48
CA ARG A 181 22.12 47.40 -7.66
C ARG A 181 22.47 47.27 -6.19
N SER A 182 21.61 47.84 -5.33
CA SER A 182 21.73 47.67 -3.88
C SER A 182 21.59 46.18 -3.49
N LEU A 183 22.23 45.78 -2.40
CA LEU A 183 22.18 44.42 -1.87
C LEU A 183 20.74 44.00 -1.59
N LEU A 184 19.92 44.88 -1.04
CA LEU A 184 18.50 44.61 -0.75
C LEU A 184 17.73 44.27 -2.02
N SER A 185 17.92 45.04 -3.13
CA SER A 185 17.26 44.76 -4.41
C SER A 185 17.69 43.41 -5.02
N LYS A 186 18.97 43.05 -4.87
CA LYS A 186 19.48 41.75 -5.31
C LYS A 186 18.85 40.61 -4.54
N THR A 187 18.84 40.67 -3.20
CA THR A 187 18.27 39.64 -2.33
C THR A 187 16.76 39.49 -2.54
N MET A 188 16.03 40.60 -2.70
CA MET A 188 14.58 40.58 -2.94
C MET A 188 14.21 39.85 -4.24
N ARG A 189 15.02 39.96 -5.31
CA ARG A 189 14.78 39.21 -6.57
C ARG A 189 14.96 37.71 -6.42
N TYR A 190 15.98 37.26 -5.69
CA TYR A 190 16.16 35.85 -5.38
C TYR A 190 15.03 35.35 -4.50
N ALA A 191 14.62 36.09 -3.47
CA ALA A 191 13.51 35.75 -2.61
C ALA A 191 12.20 35.65 -3.39
N LEU A 192 11.94 36.60 -4.29
CA LEU A 192 10.74 36.57 -5.15
C LEU A 192 10.69 35.33 -6.03
N ALA A 193 11.80 34.96 -6.68
CA ALA A 193 11.89 33.76 -7.51
C ALA A 193 11.59 32.51 -6.70
N VAL A 194 12.22 32.37 -5.53
CA VAL A 194 12.00 31.21 -4.63
C VAL A 194 10.54 31.17 -4.14
N CYS A 195 10.00 32.29 -3.67
CA CYS A 195 8.59 32.35 -3.21
C CYS A 195 7.60 31.99 -4.32
N THR A 196 7.83 32.49 -5.55
CA THR A 196 6.96 32.15 -6.70
C THR A 196 6.92 30.65 -6.95
N ILE A 197 8.08 29.99 -6.94
CA ILE A 197 8.15 28.54 -7.17
C ILE A 197 7.55 27.74 -6.01
N ILE A 198 7.73 28.19 -4.76
CA ILE A 198 7.08 27.59 -3.60
C ILE A 198 5.55 27.68 -3.74
N VAL A 199 5.01 28.83 -4.17
CA VAL A 199 3.57 28.99 -4.40
C VAL A 199 3.08 28.04 -5.50
N ILE A 200 3.79 27.95 -6.63
CA ILE A 200 3.46 27.01 -7.71
C ILE A 200 3.44 25.57 -7.20
N GLY A 201 4.47 25.16 -6.47
CA GLY A 201 4.55 23.83 -5.87
C GLY A 201 3.44 23.55 -4.87
N PHE A 202 3.11 24.53 -4.02
CA PHE A 202 2.03 24.41 -3.04
C PHE A 202 0.66 24.28 -3.72
N VAL A 203 0.39 25.04 -4.76
CA VAL A 203 -0.87 24.97 -5.51
C VAL A 203 -0.98 23.65 -6.27
N SER A 204 0.08 23.22 -6.96
CA SER A 204 0.10 21.99 -7.76
C SER A 204 -0.05 20.72 -6.91
N SER A 205 0.39 20.75 -5.65
CA SER A 205 0.25 19.62 -4.71
C SER A 205 -1.12 19.55 -4.03
N ARG A 206 -2.07 20.44 -4.40
CA ARG A 206 -3.44 20.35 -3.88
C ARG A 206 -4.20 19.20 -4.52
N PRO A 207 -4.93 18.39 -3.72
CA PRO A 207 -5.65 17.21 -4.21
C PRO A 207 -6.58 17.48 -5.39
N ALA A 208 -7.22 18.66 -5.43
CA ALA A 208 -8.11 19.05 -6.52
C ALA A 208 -7.40 19.25 -7.87
N MET A 209 -6.06 19.42 -7.87
CA MET A 209 -5.24 19.63 -9.07
C MET A 209 -4.35 18.42 -9.39
N MET A 210 -4.36 17.39 -8.55
CA MET A 210 -3.53 16.19 -8.73
C MET A 210 -4.18 15.24 -9.73
N GLY A 211 -3.55 15.08 -10.89
CA GLY A 211 -3.80 13.98 -11.81
C GLY A 211 -2.73 12.90 -11.64
N PHE A 212 -3.09 11.65 -11.86
CA PHE A 212 -2.14 10.55 -11.85
C PHE A 212 -2.43 9.56 -12.98
N TYR A 213 -1.37 8.96 -13.50
CA TYR A 213 -1.44 7.94 -14.52
C TYR A 213 -0.58 6.74 -14.10
N ASP A 214 -1.22 5.60 -13.97
CA ASP A 214 -0.54 4.34 -13.71
C ASP A 214 -0.10 3.73 -15.05
N ALA A 215 1.19 3.76 -15.30
CA ALA A 215 1.81 3.23 -16.51
C ALA A 215 2.03 1.72 -16.44
N THR A 216 1.82 1.06 -15.28
CA THR A 216 1.98 -0.39 -15.16
C THR A 216 0.84 -1.11 -15.90
N ARG A 217 1.16 -2.22 -16.56
CA ARG A 217 0.18 -3.03 -17.29
C ARG A 217 -0.94 -3.56 -16.38
N SER A 218 -0.59 -4.00 -15.20
CA SER A 218 -1.52 -4.55 -14.21
C SER A 218 -2.18 -3.51 -13.29
N LYS A 219 -1.90 -2.21 -13.51
CA LYS A 219 -2.41 -1.09 -12.70
C LYS A 219 -2.14 -1.24 -11.20
N GLN A 220 -0.94 -1.76 -10.86
CA GLN A 220 -0.55 -2.05 -9.47
C GLN A 220 -0.26 -0.81 -8.62
N ARG A 221 -0.16 0.37 -9.23
CA ARG A 221 0.15 1.63 -8.55
C ARG A 221 -1.10 2.49 -8.27
N THR A 222 -2.27 2.00 -8.68
CA THR A 222 -3.56 2.64 -8.39
C THR A 222 -4.54 1.61 -7.83
N LEU A 223 -5.62 2.09 -7.23
CA LEU A 223 -6.69 1.22 -6.74
C LEU A 223 -7.41 0.55 -7.91
N SER A 224 -7.86 -0.68 -7.71
CA SER A 224 -8.78 -1.37 -8.63
C SER A 224 -10.09 -0.59 -8.80
N GLU A 225 -10.81 -0.83 -9.89
CA GLU A 225 -12.08 -0.16 -10.15
C GLU A 225 -13.09 -0.35 -9.01
N GLU A 226 -13.13 -1.53 -8.41
CA GLU A 226 -14.02 -1.82 -7.29
C GLU A 226 -13.63 -1.03 -6.02
N SER A 227 -12.35 -0.94 -5.71
CA SER A 227 -11.86 -0.12 -4.61
C SER A 227 -12.12 1.37 -4.84
N GLN A 228 -11.97 1.84 -6.09
CA GLN A 228 -12.32 3.21 -6.46
C GLN A 228 -13.81 3.50 -6.27
N LYS A 229 -14.71 2.55 -6.61
CA LYS A 229 -16.15 2.68 -6.37
C LYS A 229 -16.45 2.82 -4.88
N VAL A 230 -15.81 1.99 -4.04
CA VAL A 230 -15.92 2.09 -2.57
C VAL A 230 -15.47 3.46 -2.09
N MET A 231 -14.29 3.94 -2.54
CA MET A 231 -13.76 5.25 -2.14
C MET A 231 -14.67 6.42 -2.55
N LYS A 232 -15.29 6.37 -3.73
CA LYS A 232 -16.23 7.41 -4.21
C LYS A 232 -17.52 7.46 -3.38
N GLN A 233 -17.97 6.33 -2.83
CA GLN A 233 -19.17 6.26 -1.99
C GLN A 233 -18.92 6.72 -0.55
N LEU A 234 -17.67 6.66 -0.07
CA LEU A 234 -17.29 7.12 1.26
C LEU A 234 -17.26 8.65 1.30
N SER A 235 -18.31 9.28 1.78
CA SER A 235 -18.38 10.74 1.98
C SER A 235 -17.89 11.16 3.37
N GLY A 236 -17.45 12.42 3.50
CA GLY A 236 -17.04 13.03 4.76
C GLY A 236 -15.60 12.67 5.19
N PRO A 237 -15.10 13.28 6.26
CA PRO A 237 -13.75 13.04 6.75
C PRO A 237 -13.59 11.62 7.30
N MET A 238 -12.38 11.08 7.16
CA MET A 238 -11.99 9.78 7.69
C MET A 238 -10.70 9.91 8.48
N THR A 239 -10.59 9.15 9.56
CA THR A 239 -9.36 9.06 10.35
C THR A 239 -8.91 7.62 10.46
N ILE A 240 -7.63 7.36 10.20
CA ILE A 240 -6.98 6.08 10.44
C ILE A 240 -6.12 6.24 11.68
N THR A 241 -6.58 5.73 12.81
CA THR A 241 -5.83 5.77 14.07
C THR A 241 -5.08 4.45 14.26
N THR A 242 -3.75 4.53 14.29
CA THR A 242 -2.88 3.39 14.54
C THR A 242 -2.56 3.29 16.03
N TYR A 243 -3.00 2.22 16.67
CA TYR A 243 -2.73 1.91 18.07
C TYR A 243 -1.53 1.00 18.18
N VAL A 244 -0.48 1.46 18.86
CA VAL A 244 0.82 0.81 18.93
C VAL A 244 1.21 0.54 20.37
N ASN A 245 1.29 -0.73 20.77
CA ASN A 245 1.72 -1.11 22.11
C ASN A 245 3.25 -1.10 22.19
N ILE A 246 3.81 -0.42 23.20
CA ILE A 246 5.27 -0.31 23.40
C ILE A 246 5.94 -1.67 23.66
N PHE A 247 5.19 -2.63 24.20
CA PHE A 247 5.66 -3.98 24.49
C PHE A 247 5.47 -4.95 23.32
N ASP A 248 4.75 -4.54 22.27
CA ASP A 248 4.55 -5.38 21.10
C ASP A 248 5.84 -5.44 20.25
N LYS A 249 6.10 -6.59 19.66
CA LYS A 249 7.18 -6.76 18.67
C LYS A 249 6.95 -5.89 17.43
N GLU A 250 5.69 -5.57 17.14
CA GLU A 250 5.27 -4.70 16.03
C GLU A 250 5.41 -3.19 16.31
N PHE A 251 5.95 -2.77 17.47
CA PHE A 251 6.17 -1.36 17.77
C PHE A 251 6.96 -0.64 16.68
N ASP A 252 8.00 -1.28 16.16
CA ASP A 252 8.91 -0.66 15.20
C ASP A 252 8.24 -0.38 13.84
N VAL A 253 7.14 -1.09 13.51
CA VAL A 253 6.38 -0.91 12.25
C VAL A 253 5.77 0.49 12.11
N ALA A 254 5.40 1.11 13.21
CA ALA A 254 4.83 2.47 13.24
C ALA A 254 5.49 3.34 14.32
N SER A 255 6.76 3.08 14.63
CA SER A 255 7.57 3.98 15.45
C SER A 255 7.63 5.37 14.83
N PRO A 256 7.92 6.44 15.57
CA PRO A 256 7.98 7.79 15.00
C PRO A 256 8.87 7.92 13.76
N LYS A 257 9.92 7.10 13.65
CA LYS A 257 10.82 7.07 12.49
C LYS A 257 10.17 6.44 11.26
N GLU A 258 9.34 5.42 11.47
CA GLU A 258 8.70 4.63 10.41
C GLU A 258 7.32 5.15 10.00
N GLN A 259 6.77 6.16 10.71
CA GLN A 259 5.44 6.72 10.41
C GLN A 259 5.29 7.13 8.94
N LYS A 260 6.34 7.69 8.34
CA LYS A 260 6.30 8.14 6.93
C LYS A 260 6.13 6.95 5.97
N GLU A 261 6.87 5.88 6.21
CA GLU A 261 6.75 4.66 5.42
C GLU A 261 5.39 4.00 5.62
N ASP A 262 4.90 3.98 6.85
CA ASP A 262 3.56 3.48 7.17
C ASP A 262 2.46 4.32 6.49
N MET A 263 2.56 5.65 6.51
CA MET A 263 1.63 6.54 5.80
C MET A 263 1.69 6.33 4.27
N ALA A 264 2.88 6.04 3.73
CA ALA A 264 3.05 5.81 2.30
C ALA A 264 2.27 4.58 1.81
N ARG A 265 2.03 3.57 2.65
CA ARG A 265 1.21 2.38 2.34
C ARG A 265 -0.24 2.73 2.01
N PHE A 266 -0.77 3.80 2.60
CA PHE A 266 -2.12 4.29 2.36
C PHE A 266 -2.19 5.37 1.26
N LYS A 267 -1.07 5.67 0.59
CA LYS A 267 -0.99 6.75 -0.41
C LYS A 267 -1.96 6.55 -1.57
N MET A 268 -2.22 5.31 -1.99
CA MET A 268 -3.22 5.01 -3.01
C MET A 268 -4.61 5.48 -2.59
N TYR A 269 -4.98 5.30 -1.32
CA TYR A 269 -6.28 5.72 -0.78
C TYR A 269 -6.36 7.23 -0.58
N THR A 270 -5.31 7.83 -0.01
CA THR A 270 -5.28 9.30 0.24
C THR A 270 -5.25 10.12 -1.04
N ARG A 271 -4.82 9.56 -2.18
CA ARG A 271 -4.96 10.20 -3.49
C ARG A 271 -6.42 10.34 -3.93
N PHE A 272 -7.24 9.31 -3.70
CA PHE A 272 -8.67 9.36 -4.00
C PHE A 272 -9.48 10.14 -2.96
N LYS A 273 -9.00 10.16 -1.71
CA LYS A 273 -9.66 10.82 -0.59
C LYS A 273 -8.62 11.53 0.30
N PRO A 274 -8.25 12.76 -0.06
CA PRO A 274 -7.23 13.53 0.68
C PRO A 274 -7.64 13.92 2.09
N GLU A 275 -8.93 13.81 2.41
CA GLU A 275 -9.47 14.10 3.74
C GLU A 275 -9.15 13.01 4.76
N ILE A 276 -8.54 11.89 4.34
CA ILE A 276 -8.07 10.84 5.25
C ILE A 276 -6.93 11.40 6.09
N LYS A 277 -7.14 11.44 7.40
CA LYS A 277 -6.10 11.77 8.39
C LYS A 277 -5.53 10.49 8.98
N MET A 278 -4.22 10.46 9.20
CA MET A 278 -3.56 9.35 9.89
C MET A 278 -3.02 9.82 11.22
N GLU A 279 -3.40 9.12 12.28
CA GLU A 279 -3.02 9.41 13.66
C GLU A 279 -2.35 8.19 14.30
N TYR A 280 -1.44 8.42 15.24
CA TYR A 280 -0.71 7.37 15.94
C TYR A 280 -0.88 7.56 17.45
N VAL A 281 -1.36 6.51 18.09
CA VAL A 281 -1.55 6.45 19.53
C VAL A 281 -0.68 5.35 20.13
N TYR A 282 0.30 5.76 20.92
CA TYR A 282 1.21 4.83 21.60
C TYR A 282 0.71 4.54 23.00
N TYR A 283 0.67 3.27 23.35
CA TYR A 283 0.14 2.84 24.62
C TYR A 283 0.94 1.68 25.24
N TYR A 284 0.65 1.37 26.48
CA TYR A 284 1.12 0.17 27.17
C TYR A 284 -0.06 -0.57 27.79
N SER A 285 0.06 -1.88 27.89
CA SER A 285 -0.89 -2.76 28.57
C SER A 285 -0.17 -3.69 29.52
N THR A 286 -0.89 -4.35 30.42
CA THR A 286 -0.32 -5.41 31.25
C THR A 286 0.11 -6.58 30.35
N PRO A 287 1.40 -6.93 30.29
CA PRO A 287 1.87 -8.05 29.46
C PRO A 287 1.37 -9.37 30.03
N LYS A 288 1.03 -10.29 29.15
CA LYS A 288 0.62 -11.65 29.54
C LYS A 288 1.83 -12.50 30.01
N ASP A 289 3.05 -12.14 29.59
CA ASP A 289 4.28 -12.83 29.92
C ASP A 289 4.95 -12.21 31.15
N SER A 290 5.34 -13.07 32.08
CA SER A 290 6.10 -12.68 33.28
C SER A 290 7.56 -12.32 32.99
N ALA A 291 8.09 -12.58 31.80
CA ALA A 291 9.48 -12.32 31.42
C ALA A 291 9.86 -10.84 31.59
N LEU A 292 8.94 -9.95 31.24
CA LEU A 292 9.16 -8.51 31.38
C LEU A 292 9.31 -8.08 32.85
N TYR A 293 8.50 -8.62 33.75
CA TYR A 293 8.60 -8.34 35.19
C TYR A 293 9.89 -8.91 35.80
N ARG A 294 10.37 -10.04 35.30
CA ARG A 294 11.68 -10.60 35.74
C ARG A 294 12.85 -9.72 35.29
N GLN A 295 12.72 -9.06 34.14
CA GLN A 295 13.76 -8.15 33.63
C GLN A 295 13.78 -6.82 34.40
N TYR A 296 12.66 -6.40 34.99
CA TYR A 296 12.51 -5.15 35.74
C TYR A 296 11.92 -5.40 37.12
N PRO A 297 12.66 -6.04 38.05
CA PRO A 297 12.15 -6.33 39.39
C PRO A 297 11.84 -5.04 40.13
N ASN A 298 10.77 -5.06 40.95
CA ASN A 298 10.32 -3.94 41.78
C ASN A 298 9.81 -2.70 41.05
N LYS A 299 9.52 -2.77 39.72
CA LYS A 299 8.90 -1.68 38.98
C LYS A 299 7.45 -2.00 38.63
N ASN A 300 6.61 -0.96 38.73
CA ASN A 300 5.23 -1.08 38.22
C ASN A 300 5.19 -1.02 36.70
N ILE A 301 4.05 -1.38 36.11
CA ILE A 301 3.94 -1.51 34.62
C ILE A 301 4.19 -0.18 33.90
N ARG A 302 3.81 0.96 34.48
CA ARG A 302 4.06 2.29 33.93
C ARG A 302 5.56 2.61 33.92
N GLU A 303 6.26 2.31 35.01
CA GLU A 303 7.70 2.49 35.10
C GLU A 303 8.45 1.61 34.10
N ILE A 304 8.02 0.34 33.97
CA ILE A 304 8.57 -0.57 32.96
C ILE A 304 8.34 -0.01 31.55
N ALA A 305 7.13 0.47 31.23
CA ALA A 305 6.81 1.07 29.94
C ALA A 305 7.70 2.28 29.64
N TYR A 306 7.98 3.11 30.63
CA TYR A 306 8.85 4.28 30.49
C TYR A 306 10.31 3.89 30.23
N GLU A 307 10.82 2.84 30.90
CA GLU A 307 12.17 2.34 30.64
C GLU A 307 12.31 1.72 29.26
N VAL A 308 11.30 0.94 28.85
CA VAL A 308 11.28 0.35 27.49
C VAL A 308 11.19 1.44 26.43
N ALA A 309 10.38 2.49 26.67
CA ALA A 309 10.28 3.63 25.77
C ALA A 309 11.63 4.35 25.60
N LYS A 310 12.34 4.60 26.70
CA LYS A 310 13.70 5.19 26.64
C LYS A 310 14.67 4.33 25.83
N LYS A 311 14.66 3.00 26.03
CA LYS A 311 15.50 2.08 25.25
C LYS A 311 15.17 2.09 23.75
N LYS A 312 13.89 2.31 23.41
CA LYS A 312 13.42 2.43 22.02
C LYS A 312 13.55 3.87 21.47
N ASN A 313 14.21 4.78 22.17
CA ASN A 313 14.32 6.20 21.81
C ASN A 313 12.95 6.87 21.60
N PHE A 314 11.97 6.50 22.41
CA PHE A 314 10.61 7.05 22.37
C PHE A 314 10.35 7.93 23.62
N ASN A 315 9.65 9.06 23.43
CA ASN A 315 9.30 9.94 24.55
C ASN A 315 8.22 9.26 25.43
N PRO A 316 8.56 8.87 26.69
CA PRO A 316 7.62 8.18 27.57
C PRO A 316 6.35 8.96 27.89
N GLN A 317 6.39 10.29 27.86
CA GLN A 317 5.23 11.15 28.17
C GLN A 317 4.13 11.06 27.10
N LYS A 318 4.42 10.52 25.92
CA LYS A 318 3.43 10.28 24.86
C LYS A 318 2.71 8.94 25.01
N LEU A 319 3.10 8.10 25.98
CA LEU A 319 2.45 6.82 26.23
C LEU A 319 1.16 7.01 27.03
N LYS A 320 0.11 6.33 26.61
CA LYS A 320 -1.17 6.21 27.32
C LYS A 320 -1.30 4.81 27.92
N SER A 321 -2.07 4.65 28.99
CA SER A 321 -2.42 3.31 29.46
C SER A 321 -3.55 2.72 28.60
N ALA A 322 -3.64 1.40 28.54
CA ALA A 322 -4.74 0.73 27.84
C ALA A 322 -6.10 1.05 28.49
N GLU A 323 -6.11 1.30 29.79
CA GLU A 323 -7.30 1.70 30.56
C GLU A 323 -7.82 3.07 30.14
N GLU A 324 -6.92 4.06 29.93
CA GLU A 324 -7.29 5.39 29.42
C GLU A 324 -7.91 5.35 28.01
N LEU A 325 -7.59 4.32 27.25
CA LEU A 325 -8.10 4.15 25.89
C LEU A 325 -9.40 3.35 25.82
N LYS A 326 -9.81 2.68 26.92
CA LYS A 326 -10.94 1.74 26.93
C LYS A 326 -12.28 2.38 26.55
N GLU A 327 -12.45 3.67 26.84
CA GLU A 327 -13.65 4.42 26.42
C GLU A 327 -13.72 4.63 24.90
N LYS A 328 -12.57 4.70 24.23
CA LYS A 328 -12.48 4.91 22.78
C LYS A 328 -12.41 3.61 22.01
N ILE A 329 -11.69 2.63 22.51
CA ILE A 329 -11.47 1.34 21.86
C ILE A 329 -11.23 0.23 22.88
N ASP A 330 -11.89 -0.90 22.67
CA ASP A 330 -11.61 -2.13 23.42
C ASP A 330 -10.44 -2.89 22.77
N LEU A 331 -9.23 -2.57 23.23
CA LEU A 331 -7.98 -3.19 22.76
C LEU A 331 -7.81 -4.63 23.26
N ALA A 332 -8.58 -5.06 24.27
CA ALA A 332 -8.54 -6.44 24.76
C ALA A 332 -9.01 -7.44 23.67
N LYS A 333 -10.00 -7.04 22.86
CA LYS A 333 -10.46 -7.83 21.71
C LYS A 333 -9.39 -8.04 20.64
N GLU A 334 -8.39 -7.16 20.60
CA GLU A 334 -7.22 -7.26 19.70
C GLU A 334 -5.99 -7.84 20.45
N ASN A 335 -6.18 -8.43 21.63
CA ASN A 335 -5.12 -8.95 22.48
C ASN A 335 -4.00 -7.93 22.79
N TYR A 336 -4.35 -6.64 22.86
CA TYR A 336 -3.43 -5.53 23.08
C TYR A 336 -2.28 -5.47 22.05
N ARG A 337 -2.54 -5.90 20.83
CA ARG A 337 -1.59 -5.86 19.72
C ARG A 337 -1.79 -4.63 18.85
N PHE A 338 -0.90 -4.49 17.89
CA PHE A 338 -1.00 -3.48 16.84
C PHE A 338 -2.32 -3.60 16.07
N VAL A 339 -3.06 -2.52 15.99
CA VAL A 339 -4.30 -2.44 15.21
C VAL A 339 -4.50 -1.02 14.69
N ARG A 340 -5.05 -0.89 13.48
CA ARG A 340 -5.53 0.37 12.96
C ARG A 340 -7.05 0.39 12.99
N VAL A 341 -7.61 1.48 13.47
CA VAL A 341 -9.04 1.75 13.41
C VAL A 341 -9.27 2.82 12.36
N VAL A 342 -10.03 2.47 11.35
CA VAL A 342 -10.53 3.41 10.35
C VAL A 342 -11.89 3.87 10.85
N GLU A 343 -12.03 5.15 11.09
CA GLU A 343 -13.25 5.78 11.58
C GLU A 343 -13.74 6.84 10.60
N ARG A 344 -15.02 6.84 10.34
CA ARG A 344 -15.72 7.82 9.53
C ARG A 344 -16.31 8.91 10.40
N GLY A 345 -16.45 10.13 9.88
CA GLY A 345 -17.07 11.24 10.63
C GLY A 345 -18.50 10.98 11.13
N SER A 346 -19.19 9.99 10.56
CA SER A 346 -20.51 9.49 10.99
C SER A 346 -20.44 8.45 12.14
N GLY A 347 -19.24 8.02 12.54
CA GLY A 347 -19.01 7.12 13.66
C GLY A 347 -18.83 5.65 13.30
N GLU A 348 -19.00 5.26 12.04
CA GLU A 348 -18.74 3.87 11.62
C GLU A 348 -17.23 3.58 11.70
N GLN A 349 -16.90 2.39 12.18
CA GLN A 349 -15.52 1.96 12.40
C GLN A 349 -15.24 0.61 11.73
N ALA A 350 -14.03 0.49 11.20
CA ALA A 350 -13.48 -0.78 10.72
C ALA A 350 -12.05 -0.98 11.24
N ARG A 351 -11.61 -2.23 11.34
CA ARG A 351 -10.29 -2.59 11.88
C ARG A 351 -9.40 -3.17 10.80
N LEU A 352 -8.16 -2.70 10.76
CA LEU A 352 -7.09 -3.24 9.92
C LEU A 352 -5.98 -3.78 10.82
N ARG A 353 -5.61 -5.03 10.57
CA ARG A 353 -4.63 -5.77 11.37
C ARG A 353 -3.36 -6.02 10.56
N LEU A 354 -2.29 -6.39 11.25
CA LEU A 354 -1.10 -7.00 10.66
C LEU A 354 -1.28 -8.51 10.61
N PHE A 355 -0.71 -9.15 9.60
CA PHE A 355 -0.86 -10.58 9.36
C PHE A 355 0.45 -11.36 9.62
N ASP A 356 0.33 -12.65 9.87
CA ASP A 356 1.49 -13.53 10.13
C ASP A 356 1.97 -14.20 8.81
N ASP A 357 2.07 -13.41 7.73
CA ASP A 357 2.54 -13.84 6.43
C ASP A 357 3.69 -12.96 5.90
N MET A 358 4.22 -13.26 4.72
CA MET A 358 5.35 -12.54 4.13
C MET A 358 5.02 -11.10 3.74
N GLU A 359 3.77 -10.79 3.40
CA GLU A 359 3.34 -9.43 3.07
C GLU A 359 3.14 -8.57 4.32
N TYR A 360 2.82 -9.18 5.45
CA TYR A 360 2.67 -8.61 6.78
C TYR A 360 1.60 -7.52 6.91
N HIS A 361 1.58 -6.52 6.04
CA HIS A 361 0.61 -5.42 6.03
C HIS A 361 -0.67 -5.80 5.28
N PRO A 362 -1.81 -5.16 5.61
CA PRO A 362 -3.03 -5.33 4.82
C PRO A 362 -2.81 -4.82 3.39
N SER A 363 -3.26 -5.61 2.42
CA SER A 363 -3.27 -5.27 1.00
C SER A 363 -4.52 -4.47 0.63
N GLU A 364 -4.65 -4.12 -0.63
CA GLU A 364 -5.85 -3.45 -1.14
C GLU A 364 -7.13 -4.22 -0.83
N THR A 365 -7.10 -5.55 -0.88
CA THR A 365 -8.25 -6.40 -0.61
C THR A 365 -8.80 -6.21 0.80
N GLU A 366 -7.94 -6.30 1.82
CA GLU A 366 -8.35 -6.18 3.22
C GLU A 366 -8.73 -4.74 3.57
N ILE A 367 -8.01 -3.75 3.03
CA ILE A 367 -8.34 -2.34 3.27
C ILE A 367 -9.70 -2.00 2.65
N SER A 368 -9.93 -2.39 1.39
CA SER A 368 -11.20 -2.12 0.70
C SER A 368 -12.36 -2.89 1.30
N ALA A 369 -12.14 -4.13 1.77
CA ALA A 369 -13.14 -4.89 2.53
C ALA A 369 -13.53 -4.19 3.85
N ALA A 370 -12.54 -3.67 4.59
CA ALA A 370 -12.79 -2.91 5.81
C ALA A 370 -13.56 -1.60 5.53
N LEU A 371 -13.17 -0.88 4.48
CA LEU A 371 -13.87 0.34 4.05
C LEU A 371 -15.31 0.06 3.60
N LYS A 372 -15.53 -1.03 2.88
CA LYS A 372 -16.87 -1.44 2.44
C LYS A 372 -17.80 -1.76 3.61
N LYS A 373 -17.29 -2.32 4.70
CA LYS A 373 -18.07 -2.56 5.94
C LYS A 373 -18.67 -1.28 6.54
N MET A 374 -18.09 -0.13 6.26
CA MET A 374 -18.60 1.17 6.72
C MET A 374 -19.67 1.77 5.78
N LEU A 375 -19.89 1.18 4.61
CA LEU A 375 -20.89 1.62 3.63
C LEU A 375 -22.14 0.75 3.62
N VAL A 376 -21.94 -0.54 3.73
CA VAL A 376 -23.00 -1.54 3.62
C VAL A 376 -22.95 -2.49 4.81
N THR A 377 -24.11 -3.00 5.22
CA THR A 377 -24.16 -4.05 6.25
C THR A 377 -23.33 -5.25 5.78
N PRO A 378 -22.34 -5.71 6.57
CA PRO A 378 -21.53 -6.86 6.20
C PRO A 378 -22.37 -8.10 5.95
N VAL A 379 -21.97 -8.92 4.97
CA VAL A 379 -22.54 -10.24 4.77
C VAL A 379 -22.29 -11.07 6.04
N LYS A 380 -23.37 -11.55 6.65
CA LYS A 380 -23.30 -12.29 7.90
C LYS A 380 -23.38 -13.78 7.65
N VAL A 381 -22.36 -14.50 8.13
CA VAL A 381 -22.25 -15.95 8.06
C VAL A 381 -22.68 -16.55 9.39
N GLY A 382 -23.68 -17.42 9.36
CA GLY A 382 -24.11 -18.22 10.51
C GLY A 382 -23.41 -19.58 10.49
N ALA A 383 -22.46 -19.79 11.40
CA ALA A 383 -21.82 -21.10 11.56
C ALA A 383 -22.68 -22.00 12.44
N ILE A 384 -23.13 -23.10 11.89
CA ILE A 384 -23.97 -24.07 12.62
C ILE A 384 -23.12 -24.76 13.69
N THR A 385 -23.70 -24.92 14.89
CA THR A 385 -23.08 -25.61 16.02
C THR A 385 -24.13 -26.55 16.68
N GLY A 386 -23.66 -27.56 17.42
CA GLY A 386 -24.51 -28.48 18.14
C GLY A 386 -24.44 -29.95 17.65
N HIS A 387 -23.77 -30.21 16.51
CA HIS A 387 -23.60 -31.54 15.91
C HIS A 387 -22.13 -31.95 15.86
N GLN A 388 -21.30 -31.39 16.78
CA GLN A 388 -19.85 -31.63 16.87
C GLN A 388 -19.09 -31.19 15.60
N GLU A 389 -19.53 -30.09 15.01
CA GLU A 389 -18.88 -29.42 13.89
C GLU A 389 -17.49 -28.93 14.30
N ARG A 390 -16.65 -28.64 13.32
CA ARG A 390 -15.37 -27.98 13.58
C ARG A 390 -15.57 -26.59 14.15
N SER A 391 -14.82 -26.26 15.17
CA SER A 391 -14.94 -24.98 15.86
C SER A 391 -14.42 -23.83 15.03
N THR A 392 -15.18 -22.74 14.96
CA THR A 392 -14.79 -21.48 14.31
C THR A 392 -13.82 -20.63 15.16
N THR A 393 -13.59 -21.00 16.41
CA THR A 393 -12.78 -20.22 17.37
C THR A 393 -11.54 -20.96 17.88
N LYS A 394 -11.51 -22.29 17.79
CA LYS A 394 -10.36 -23.10 18.22
C LYS A 394 -9.29 -23.20 17.13
N LYS A 395 -8.04 -23.38 17.57
CA LYS A 395 -6.88 -23.64 16.72
C LYS A 395 -6.49 -25.11 16.78
N GLY A 396 -6.20 -25.70 15.65
CA GLY A 396 -5.77 -27.07 15.52
C GLY A 396 -6.03 -27.59 14.10
N ASP A 397 -5.53 -28.77 13.78
CA ASP A 397 -5.65 -29.37 12.44
C ASP A 397 -7.10 -29.66 12.04
N GLN A 398 -7.99 -29.73 13.03
CA GLN A 398 -9.40 -30.02 12.82
C GLN A 398 -10.34 -28.86 13.15
N ASP A 399 -9.82 -27.66 13.34
CA ASP A 399 -10.61 -26.48 13.69
C ASP A 399 -10.50 -25.39 12.61
N TYR A 400 -11.57 -24.63 12.46
CA TYR A 400 -11.68 -23.63 11.40
C TYR A 400 -11.42 -22.19 11.85
N SER A 401 -10.75 -21.99 13.00
CA SER A 401 -10.46 -20.65 13.49
C SER A 401 -9.65 -19.82 12.49
N LEU A 402 -8.68 -20.41 11.80
CA LEU A 402 -7.89 -19.72 10.76
C LEU A 402 -8.78 -19.22 9.63
N PHE A 403 -9.66 -20.08 9.12
CA PHE A 403 -10.59 -19.71 8.06
C PHE A 403 -11.63 -18.68 8.52
N ALA A 404 -12.16 -18.84 9.74
CA ALA A 404 -13.33 -18.12 10.21
C ALA A 404 -12.99 -16.80 10.94
N THR A 405 -12.29 -16.87 12.08
CA THR A 405 -12.22 -15.77 13.05
C THR A 405 -10.80 -15.33 13.43
N HIS A 406 -9.75 -15.93 12.85
CA HIS A 406 -8.38 -15.63 13.22
C HIS A 406 -7.93 -14.27 12.69
N GLY A 407 -7.81 -13.27 13.56
CA GLY A 407 -7.51 -11.90 13.15
C GLY A 407 -6.16 -11.70 12.45
N ARG A 408 -5.18 -12.59 12.66
CA ARG A 408 -3.83 -12.50 12.05
C ARG A 408 -3.64 -13.39 10.82
N PHE A 409 -4.65 -14.14 10.44
CA PHE A 409 -4.66 -14.86 9.17
C PHE A 409 -5.39 -14.02 8.12
N ARG A 410 -4.67 -13.59 7.10
CA ARG A 410 -5.14 -12.66 6.05
C ARG A 410 -6.47 -13.10 5.46
N TYR A 411 -6.57 -14.36 5.11
CA TYR A 411 -7.71 -14.95 4.42
C TYR A 411 -8.86 -15.37 5.33
N SER A 412 -8.81 -15.07 6.63
CA SER A 412 -9.96 -15.33 7.50
C SER A 412 -11.15 -14.45 7.09
N MET A 413 -12.35 -15.01 7.23
CA MET A 413 -13.60 -14.34 6.81
C MET A 413 -13.74 -12.94 7.41
N ILE A 414 -13.38 -12.75 8.68
CA ILE A 414 -13.49 -11.45 9.36
C ILE A 414 -12.58 -10.38 8.75
N ASN A 415 -11.46 -10.76 8.13
CA ASN A 415 -10.55 -9.84 7.45
C ASN A 415 -10.95 -9.60 5.99
N GLN A 416 -11.78 -10.47 5.41
CA GLN A 416 -12.28 -10.39 4.04
C GLN A 416 -13.66 -9.73 3.91
N GLY A 417 -14.14 -9.08 4.96
CA GLY A 417 -15.36 -8.28 4.89
C GLY A 417 -16.63 -8.97 5.38
N PHE A 418 -16.53 -10.21 5.86
CA PHE A 418 -17.67 -10.94 6.43
C PHE A 418 -17.76 -10.75 7.95
N ASP A 419 -18.97 -10.87 8.48
CA ASP A 419 -19.22 -11.09 9.90
C ASP A 419 -19.62 -12.55 10.14
N LEU A 420 -19.19 -13.12 11.26
CA LEU A 420 -19.50 -14.51 11.59
C LEU A 420 -20.14 -14.58 12.98
N VAL A 421 -21.19 -15.38 13.08
CA VAL A 421 -21.89 -15.71 14.33
C VAL A 421 -22.12 -17.22 14.41
N GLU A 422 -22.02 -17.79 15.60
CA GLU A 422 -22.38 -19.21 15.82
C GLU A 422 -23.89 -19.32 16.07
N LEU A 423 -24.50 -20.33 15.47
CA LEU A 423 -25.93 -20.62 15.56
C LEU A 423 -26.15 -22.07 16.01
N ASN A 424 -26.81 -22.25 17.13
CA ASN A 424 -27.29 -23.57 17.60
C ASN A 424 -28.75 -23.72 17.22
N LEU A 425 -29.05 -24.51 16.20
CA LEU A 425 -30.42 -24.69 15.71
C LEU A 425 -31.36 -25.37 16.70
N LYS A 426 -30.81 -26.10 17.70
CA LYS A 426 -31.65 -26.75 18.74
C LYS A 426 -32.43 -25.73 19.56
N ASP A 427 -31.81 -24.55 19.78
CA ASP A 427 -32.37 -23.50 20.61
C ASP A 427 -33.17 -22.46 19.79
N MET A 428 -33.34 -22.70 18.49
CA MET A 428 -33.96 -21.75 17.55
C MET A 428 -35.24 -22.32 16.93
N ASN A 429 -36.12 -21.40 16.53
CA ASN A 429 -37.31 -21.76 15.73
C ASN A 429 -37.12 -21.42 14.24
N ASP A 430 -36.24 -20.47 13.93
CA ASP A 430 -35.86 -20.10 12.58
C ASP A 430 -34.50 -19.39 12.55
N ILE A 431 -33.84 -19.35 11.39
CA ILE A 431 -32.60 -18.64 11.17
C ILE A 431 -32.92 -17.15 11.02
N PRO A 432 -32.23 -16.25 11.76
CA PRO A 432 -32.47 -14.82 11.66
C PRO A 432 -32.38 -14.29 10.22
N SER A 433 -33.23 -13.35 9.85
CA SER A 433 -33.32 -12.81 8.48
C SER A 433 -32.05 -12.08 8.03
N ASN A 434 -31.21 -11.63 8.97
CA ASN A 434 -29.94 -10.96 8.71
C ASN A 434 -28.77 -11.92 8.46
N ILE A 435 -29.00 -13.25 8.50
CA ILE A 435 -28.01 -14.25 8.10
C ILE A 435 -28.14 -14.48 6.60
N ASN A 436 -27.03 -14.29 5.89
CA ASN A 436 -26.97 -14.39 4.43
C ASN A 436 -26.46 -15.75 3.95
N ILE A 437 -25.55 -16.35 4.73
CA ILE A 437 -24.88 -17.61 4.40
C ILE A 437 -24.87 -18.50 5.63
N LEU A 438 -25.18 -19.78 5.48
CA LEU A 438 -24.92 -20.79 6.51
C LEU A 438 -23.61 -21.52 6.22
N LEU A 439 -22.76 -21.63 7.24
CA LEU A 439 -21.56 -22.46 7.23
C LEU A 439 -21.85 -23.73 8.03
N ILE A 440 -21.75 -24.89 7.39
CA ILE A 440 -21.91 -26.20 7.99
C ILE A 440 -20.59 -26.96 7.85
N ALA A 441 -19.89 -27.09 8.96
CA ALA A 441 -18.50 -27.53 9.00
C ALA A 441 -18.38 -28.96 9.54
N GLU A 442 -18.51 -29.94 8.66
CA GLU A 442 -18.23 -31.36 8.94
C GLU A 442 -18.98 -31.92 10.16
N MET A 443 -20.27 -31.94 10.12
CA MET A 443 -21.12 -32.53 11.18
C MET A 443 -20.73 -33.97 11.49
N ARG A 444 -20.76 -34.32 12.77
CA ARG A 444 -20.50 -35.70 13.26
C ARG A 444 -21.73 -36.39 13.82
N SER A 445 -22.84 -35.68 14.00
CA SER A 445 -24.12 -36.22 14.35
C SER A 445 -25.23 -35.63 13.47
N SER A 446 -26.28 -36.41 13.22
CA SER A 446 -27.37 -36.02 12.32
C SER A 446 -28.22 -34.91 12.94
N MET A 447 -28.77 -34.05 12.10
CA MET A 447 -29.77 -33.06 12.46
C MET A 447 -31.11 -33.70 12.71
N SER A 448 -31.85 -33.19 13.67
CA SER A 448 -33.25 -33.57 13.90
C SER A 448 -34.15 -33.08 12.76
N SER A 449 -35.38 -33.65 12.65
CA SER A 449 -36.37 -33.21 11.65
C SER A 449 -36.68 -31.70 11.77
N LYS A 450 -36.81 -31.19 13.01
CA LYS A 450 -37.03 -29.74 13.27
C LYS A 450 -35.91 -28.88 12.70
N GLU A 451 -34.66 -29.27 12.92
CA GLU A 451 -33.49 -28.51 12.42
C GLU A 451 -33.41 -28.55 10.90
N GLN A 452 -33.74 -29.69 10.30
CA GLN A 452 -33.83 -29.83 8.84
C GLN A 452 -34.92 -28.94 8.23
N GLU A 453 -36.07 -28.80 8.88
CA GLU A 453 -37.15 -27.90 8.46
C GLU A 453 -36.72 -26.42 8.54
N ILE A 454 -35.92 -26.05 9.55
CA ILE A 454 -35.36 -24.71 9.66
C ILE A 454 -34.44 -24.41 8.47
N ILE A 455 -33.61 -25.37 8.07
CA ILE A 455 -32.74 -25.24 6.87
C ILE A 455 -33.56 -25.17 5.59
N ASP A 456 -34.63 -25.96 5.47
CA ASP A 456 -35.52 -25.91 4.29
C ASP A 456 -36.14 -24.52 4.12
N ARG A 457 -36.67 -23.92 5.19
CA ARG A 457 -37.18 -22.55 5.15
C ARG A 457 -36.10 -21.53 4.79
N PHE A 458 -34.87 -21.74 5.26
CA PHE A 458 -33.73 -20.86 4.90
C PHE A 458 -33.43 -20.95 3.41
N LEU A 459 -33.40 -22.14 2.82
CA LEU A 459 -33.20 -22.35 1.38
C LEU A 459 -34.35 -21.80 0.54
N GLU A 460 -35.61 -22.01 0.98
CA GLU A 460 -36.81 -21.51 0.28
C GLU A 460 -36.83 -19.97 0.17
N ARG A 461 -36.30 -19.27 1.17
CA ARG A 461 -36.17 -17.80 1.12
C ARG A 461 -34.93 -17.32 0.36
N GLY A 462 -34.19 -18.21 -0.32
CA GLY A 462 -33.01 -17.90 -1.12
C GLY A 462 -31.71 -17.80 -0.32
N GLY A 463 -31.61 -18.45 0.83
CA GLY A 463 -30.39 -18.48 1.65
C GLY A 463 -29.27 -19.27 0.98
N ASN A 464 -28.05 -18.84 1.15
CA ASN A 464 -26.86 -19.49 0.61
C ASN A 464 -26.22 -20.42 1.65
N MET A 465 -25.65 -21.53 1.23
CA MET A 465 -24.95 -22.45 2.12
C MET A 465 -23.54 -22.77 1.64
N MET A 466 -22.62 -22.86 2.59
CA MET A 466 -21.29 -23.43 2.42
C MET A 466 -21.21 -24.69 3.27
N ILE A 467 -21.17 -25.84 2.63
CA ILE A 467 -21.17 -27.14 3.28
C ILE A 467 -19.83 -27.81 3.07
N MET A 468 -19.18 -28.19 4.16
CA MET A 468 -17.93 -28.93 4.16
C MET A 468 -18.22 -30.36 4.64
N GLY A 469 -17.86 -31.34 3.83
CA GLY A 469 -17.99 -32.75 4.13
C GLY A 469 -16.64 -33.42 4.36
N ASP A 470 -16.65 -34.56 5.01
CA ASP A 470 -15.46 -35.34 5.32
C ASP A 470 -15.66 -36.81 5.05
N VAL A 471 -14.56 -37.57 5.00
CA VAL A 471 -14.52 -39.02 4.82
C VAL A 471 -15.34 -39.73 5.92
N GLY A 472 -16.14 -40.72 5.55
CA GLY A 472 -16.93 -41.49 6.51
C GLY A 472 -18.13 -40.76 7.12
N ARG A 473 -18.56 -39.62 6.53
CA ARG A 473 -19.69 -38.81 7.02
C ARG A 473 -20.94 -38.92 6.15
N GLN A 474 -21.04 -39.92 5.29
CA GLN A 474 -22.14 -40.09 4.32
C GLN A 474 -23.51 -40.16 5.00
N GLU A 475 -23.64 -40.93 6.07
CA GLU A 475 -24.92 -41.11 6.79
C GLU A 475 -25.40 -39.81 7.43
N VAL A 476 -24.48 -38.99 7.93
CA VAL A 476 -24.77 -37.72 8.60
C VAL A 476 -25.02 -36.60 7.60
N MET A 477 -24.21 -36.51 6.54
CA MET A 477 -24.21 -35.38 5.62
C MET A 477 -25.16 -35.56 4.43
N ASN A 478 -25.37 -36.78 3.94
CA ASN A 478 -26.20 -37.02 2.75
C ASN A 478 -27.68 -36.60 2.89
N PRO A 479 -28.35 -36.70 4.06
CA PRO A 479 -29.70 -36.14 4.21
C PRO A 479 -29.76 -34.63 3.91
N LEU A 480 -28.72 -33.88 4.30
CA LEU A 480 -28.62 -32.46 4.01
C LEU A 480 -28.22 -32.20 2.54
N LEU A 481 -27.20 -32.90 2.04
CA LEU A 481 -26.68 -32.71 0.68
C LEU A 481 -27.71 -33.03 -0.41
N ARG A 482 -28.58 -34.03 -0.20
CA ARG A 482 -29.67 -34.34 -1.13
C ARG A 482 -30.65 -33.20 -1.34
N LYS A 483 -30.81 -32.30 -0.34
CA LYS A 483 -31.64 -31.09 -0.48
C LYS A 483 -31.13 -30.12 -1.55
N VAL A 484 -29.82 -30.18 -1.82
CA VAL A 484 -29.14 -29.38 -2.86
C VAL A 484 -28.69 -30.24 -4.06
N GLY A 485 -29.25 -31.47 -4.20
CA GLY A 485 -28.98 -32.33 -5.35
C GLY A 485 -27.64 -33.04 -5.35
N LEU A 486 -26.96 -33.12 -4.19
CA LEU A 486 -25.64 -33.72 -4.06
C LEU A 486 -25.63 -34.93 -3.13
N LYS A 487 -24.57 -35.73 -3.23
CA LYS A 487 -24.32 -36.89 -2.37
C LYS A 487 -22.82 -37.10 -2.20
N LEU A 488 -22.34 -37.34 -0.98
CA LEU A 488 -20.98 -37.79 -0.69
C LEU A 488 -20.83 -39.27 -1.04
N LEU A 489 -19.80 -39.60 -1.78
CA LEU A 489 -19.42 -40.99 -2.08
C LEU A 489 -18.46 -41.53 -0.99
N PRO A 490 -18.43 -42.88 -0.81
CA PRO A 490 -17.50 -43.48 0.13
C PRO A 490 -16.07 -43.42 -0.40
N GLY A 491 -15.09 -43.37 0.54
CA GLY A 491 -13.68 -43.35 0.23
C GLY A 491 -13.12 -41.94 -0.06
N ILE A 492 -11.90 -41.90 -0.53
CA ILE A 492 -11.16 -40.67 -0.91
C ILE A 492 -10.85 -40.72 -2.40
N ILE A 493 -10.69 -39.55 -2.99
CA ILE A 493 -10.19 -39.44 -4.36
C ILE A 493 -8.67 -39.65 -4.32
N ALA A 494 -8.17 -40.55 -5.16
CA ALA A 494 -6.74 -40.76 -5.38
C ALA A 494 -6.33 -40.17 -6.73
N GLN A 495 -5.27 -39.36 -6.73
CA GLN A 495 -4.67 -38.82 -7.94
C GLN A 495 -3.24 -39.39 -8.08
N PRO A 496 -2.97 -40.23 -9.10
CA PRO A 496 -1.61 -40.72 -9.36
C PRO A 496 -0.64 -39.55 -9.58
N SER A 497 0.50 -39.58 -8.90
CA SER A 497 1.55 -38.58 -9.02
C SER A 497 2.90 -39.17 -8.63
N ASP A 498 3.96 -38.83 -9.37
CA ASP A 498 5.34 -39.24 -9.04
C ASP A 498 5.98 -38.34 -7.95
N VAL A 499 5.35 -37.19 -7.65
CA VAL A 499 5.91 -36.16 -6.78
C VAL A 499 5.08 -35.98 -5.50
N ASN A 500 3.75 -36.10 -5.59
CA ASN A 500 2.86 -35.82 -4.48
C ASN A 500 2.26 -37.13 -3.91
N PRO A 501 1.85 -37.15 -2.62
CA PRO A 501 1.06 -38.25 -2.07
C PRO A 501 -0.18 -38.50 -2.89
N GLY A 502 -0.58 -39.75 -3.06
CA GLY A 502 -1.71 -40.14 -3.91
C GLY A 502 -3.07 -39.61 -3.47
N ASP A 503 -3.22 -39.24 -2.20
CA ASP A 503 -4.42 -38.64 -1.63
C ASP A 503 -4.44 -37.09 -1.73
N LEU A 504 -3.37 -36.48 -2.24
CA LEU A 504 -3.33 -35.04 -2.50
C LEU A 504 -3.91 -34.74 -3.89
N VAL A 505 -5.16 -34.33 -3.93
CA VAL A 505 -5.84 -33.95 -5.18
C VAL A 505 -5.51 -32.52 -5.53
N LEU A 506 -5.11 -32.29 -6.78
CA LEU A 506 -4.88 -30.96 -7.38
C LEU A 506 -6.12 -30.56 -8.20
N ALA A 507 -7.09 -29.92 -7.55
CA ALA A 507 -8.33 -29.49 -8.17
C ALA A 507 -8.09 -28.23 -9.04
N LYS A 508 -8.42 -28.31 -10.34
CA LYS A 508 -8.33 -27.18 -11.28
C LYS A 508 -9.70 -26.50 -11.40
N ALA A 509 -9.69 -25.19 -11.56
CA ALA A 509 -10.90 -24.45 -11.88
C ALA A 509 -11.38 -24.79 -13.30
N THR A 510 -12.69 -24.96 -13.46
CA THR A 510 -13.33 -25.06 -14.78
C THR A 510 -13.47 -23.68 -15.42
N GLN A 511 -13.63 -23.61 -16.77
CA GLN A 511 -13.91 -22.34 -17.43
C GLN A 511 -15.22 -21.72 -16.95
N ILE A 512 -16.25 -22.54 -16.72
CA ILE A 512 -17.55 -22.09 -16.19
C ILE A 512 -17.40 -21.48 -14.81
N ALA A 513 -16.67 -22.12 -13.89
CA ALA A 513 -16.39 -21.57 -12.57
C ALA A 513 -15.58 -20.28 -12.64
N ALA A 514 -14.60 -20.20 -13.53
CA ALA A 514 -13.78 -19.00 -13.76
C ALA A 514 -14.64 -17.82 -14.24
N ASP A 515 -15.56 -18.05 -15.14
CA ASP A 515 -16.43 -17.00 -15.70
C ASP A 515 -17.52 -16.58 -14.70
N SER A 516 -18.05 -17.52 -13.90
CA SER A 516 -19.10 -17.26 -12.91
C SER A 516 -18.57 -16.60 -11.64
N ILE A 517 -17.46 -17.08 -11.10
CA ILE A 517 -16.86 -16.58 -9.85
C ILE A 517 -15.92 -15.41 -10.14
N GLY A 518 -15.26 -15.42 -11.29
CA GLY A 518 -14.34 -14.36 -11.75
C GLY A 518 -13.02 -14.27 -10.96
N GLY A 519 -12.40 -13.11 -10.99
CA GLY A 519 -11.25 -12.76 -10.13
C GLY A 519 -10.07 -13.74 -10.21
N PHE A 520 -9.81 -14.43 -9.11
CA PHE A 520 -8.66 -15.34 -8.97
C PHE A 520 -8.77 -16.56 -9.92
N TYR A 521 -9.94 -17.21 -9.98
CA TYR A 521 -10.17 -18.39 -10.83
C TYR A 521 -10.01 -18.05 -12.32
N LYS A 522 -10.51 -16.90 -12.75
CA LYS A 522 -10.32 -16.43 -14.12
C LYS A 522 -8.83 -16.27 -14.46
N ARG A 523 -8.05 -15.69 -13.56
CA ARG A 523 -6.60 -15.58 -13.75
C ARG A 523 -5.89 -16.93 -13.80
N MET A 524 -6.35 -17.92 -13.03
CA MET A 524 -5.80 -19.29 -13.07
C MET A 524 -6.01 -19.95 -14.44
N VAL A 525 -7.19 -19.79 -15.01
CA VAL A 525 -7.54 -20.37 -16.31
C VAL A 525 -6.90 -19.59 -17.46
N ASP A 526 -7.02 -18.24 -17.48
CA ASP A 526 -6.52 -17.37 -18.56
C ASP A 526 -5.00 -17.43 -18.74
N ARG A 527 -4.26 -17.62 -17.64
CA ARG A 527 -2.79 -17.69 -17.68
C ARG A 527 -2.24 -19.06 -18.08
N GLN A 528 -3.10 -20.03 -18.30
CA GLN A 528 -2.71 -21.43 -18.51
C GLN A 528 -1.68 -21.92 -17.47
N THR A 529 -1.75 -21.37 -16.27
CA THR A 529 -0.87 -21.77 -15.17
C THR A 529 -1.28 -23.15 -14.69
N HIS A 530 -0.32 -23.97 -14.29
CA HIS A 530 -0.59 -25.26 -13.62
C HIS A 530 -1.11 -25.05 -12.18
N SER A 531 -1.67 -23.87 -11.91
CA SER A 531 -2.24 -23.54 -10.60
C SER A 531 -3.45 -24.39 -10.32
N ALA A 532 -3.49 -25.01 -9.15
CA ALA A 532 -4.57 -25.85 -8.68
C ALA A 532 -4.78 -25.60 -7.18
N VAL A 533 -5.98 -25.88 -6.71
CA VAL A 533 -6.25 -25.93 -5.27
C VAL A 533 -5.86 -27.30 -4.76
N THR A 534 -4.97 -27.36 -3.76
CA THR A 534 -4.59 -28.61 -3.12
C THR A 534 -5.68 -29.07 -2.14
N MET A 535 -6.18 -30.26 -2.32
CA MET A 535 -7.22 -30.86 -1.49
C MET A 535 -6.75 -32.22 -0.98
N PRO A 536 -6.13 -32.27 0.22
CA PRO A 536 -5.69 -33.52 0.82
C PRO A 536 -6.92 -34.36 1.25
N SER A 537 -6.87 -35.66 1.00
CA SER A 537 -7.88 -36.64 1.38
C SER A 537 -9.32 -36.25 0.97
N ALA A 538 -9.47 -35.67 -0.20
CA ALA A 538 -10.74 -35.18 -0.71
C ALA A 538 -11.77 -36.31 -0.93
N VAL A 539 -13.02 -36.04 -0.60
CA VAL A 539 -14.16 -36.95 -0.85
C VAL A 539 -14.82 -36.55 -2.15
N ALA A 540 -15.24 -37.56 -2.93
CA ALA A 540 -15.99 -37.34 -4.16
C ALA A 540 -17.45 -36.95 -3.87
N LEU A 541 -17.95 -36.00 -4.66
CA LEU A 541 -19.36 -35.59 -4.69
C LEU A 541 -20.00 -36.11 -5.97
N GLU A 542 -21.18 -36.71 -5.83
CA GLU A 542 -22.03 -37.10 -6.94
C GLU A 542 -23.21 -36.13 -7.06
N VAL A 543 -23.48 -35.65 -8.27
CA VAL A 543 -24.68 -34.86 -8.57
C VAL A 543 -25.83 -35.86 -8.83
N VAL A 544 -26.84 -35.82 -7.97
CA VAL A 544 -27.99 -36.74 -8.03
C VAL A 544 -29.26 -36.09 -8.56
N ASP A 545 -29.35 -34.77 -8.44
CA ASP A 545 -30.49 -33.98 -8.93
C ASP A 545 -30.05 -32.57 -9.32
N THR A 546 -30.50 -32.13 -10.49
CA THR A 546 -30.21 -30.79 -11.04
C THR A 546 -31.45 -29.92 -11.21
N THR A 547 -32.59 -30.32 -10.67
CA THR A 547 -33.85 -29.59 -10.87
C THR A 547 -33.91 -28.25 -10.16
N LYS A 548 -33.25 -28.13 -8.99
CA LYS A 548 -33.23 -26.92 -8.18
C LYS A 548 -31.88 -26.19 -8.26
N PHE A 549 -30.79 -26.93 -8.35
CA PHE A 549 -29.42 -26.40 -8.35
C PHE A 549 -28.65 -26.98 -9.52
N HIS A 550 -27.91 -26.14 -10.24
CA HIS A 550 -27.08 -26.55 -11.35
C HIS A 550 -25.60 -26.47 -10.96
N PRO A 551 -24.80 -27.53 -11.22
CA PRO A 551 -23.35 -27.47 -10.99
C PRO A 551 -22.68 -26.48 -11.96
N ILE A 552 -21.71 -25.71 -11.46
CA ILE A 552 -20.90 -24.78 -12.23
C ILE A 552 -19.43 -25.20 -12.29
#